data_d4e524e7abaa33ed6c891c128e43f85e
#
_entry.id   d4e524e7abaa33ed6c891c128e43f85e
#
_cell.length_a   1.000
_cell.length_b   1.000
_cell.length_c   1.000
_cell.angle_alpha   90.00
_cell.angle_beta   90.00
_cell.angle_gamma   90.00
#
_symmetry.space_group_name_H-M   'P 1'
#
loop_
_entity.id
_entity.type
_entity.pdbx_description
1 polymer ?
#
loop_
_entity_poly.entity_id
_entity_poly.type
_entity_poly.pdbx_seq_one_letter_code
_entity_poly.pdbx_strand_id
1 'polypeptide(L)'
;MCIRDRVLIDGKIITLGGYESPEYLQKVAAYLNQKISELSQSAGYNRLSVDTKHTLLALNIADDYFKAKSQVDTLEEDMEAKDRETYDMKHDLIAAEIQAGDLKKELEEKRIELEHVRGEREELQRQLDKANKDLEDLLKA
;
A
#
# COMPACT_ATOMS: atom_id res chain seq x y z
N MET A 1 -1.21 25.76 29.75
CA MET A 1 -0.22 26.82 29.96
C MET A 1 -0.12 27.62 28.68
N CYS A 2 -0.38 28.91 28.70
CA CYS A 2 -0.30 29.74 27.49
C CYS A 2 1.18 30.08 27.25
N ILE A 3 1.75 29.56 26.17
CA ILE A 3 3.15 29.83 25.80
C ILE A 3 3.14 31.15 25.01
N ARG A 4 4.06 32.05 25.37
CA ARG A 4 4.34 33.25 24.57
C ARG A 4 5.67 33.07 23.86
N ASP A 5 5.64 33.02 22.54
CA ASP A 5 6.85 32.94 21.75
C ASP A 5 7.00 34.12 20.81
N ARG A 6 8.24 34.48 20.48
CA ARG A 6 8.58 35.54 19.56
C ARG A 6 8.99 34.97 18.23
N VAL A 7 8.28 35.37 17.18
CA VAL A 7 8.56 34.94 15.81
C VAL A 7 8.89 36.17 14.94
N LEU A 8 9.74 35.97 13.96
CA LEU A 8 10.08 36.99 12.97
C LEU A 8 9.19 36.80 11.73
N ILE A 9 8.32 37.78 11.44
CA ILE A 9 7.47 37.76 10.26
C ILE A 9 7.63 39.10 9.53
N ASP A 10 7.95 39.07 8.23
CA ASP A 10 8.17 40.24 7.40
C ASP A 10 9.14 41.28 8.04
N GLY A 11 10.24 40.77 8.60
CA GLY A 11 11.24 41.61 9.28
C GLY A 11 10.82 42.17 10.63
N LYS A 12 9.65 41.84 11.16
CA LYS A 12 9.13 42.32 12.43
C LYS A 12 9.06 41.18 13.44
N ILE A 13 9.46 41.48 14.68
CA ILE A 13 9.32 40.53 15.79
C ILE A 13 7.89 40.65 16.34
N ILE A 14 7.13 39.57 16.27
CA ILE A 14 5.77 39.45 16.75
C ILE A 14 5.74 38.48 17.91
N THR A 15 5.11 38.85 19.01
CA THR A 15 4.88 37.94 20.13
C THR A 15 3.53 37.29 19.96
N LEU A 16 3.56 35.96 19.75
CA LEU A 16 2.36 35.15 19.65
C LEU A 16 2.12 34.42 20.99
N GLY A 17 0.88 34.33 21.38
CA GLY A 17 0.44 33.59 22.54
C GLY A 17 -0.56 32.52 22.13
N GLY A 18 -0.40 31.31 22.60
CA GLY A 18 -1.30 30.20 22.27
C GLY A 18 -0.97 28.95 23.04
N TYR A 19 -1.61 27.87 22.68
CA TYR A 19 -1.38 26.53 23.23
C TYR A 19 -0.43 25.70 22.36
N GLU A 20 -0.01 26.23 21.23
CA GLU A 20 0.85 25.57 20.25
C GLU A 20 2.31 25.61 20.70
N SER A 21 3.09 24.62 20.27
CA SER A 21 4.51 24.56 20.59
C SER A 21 5.32 25.66 19.92
N PRO A 22 6.44 26.11 20.51
CA PRO A 22 7.34 27.08 19.87
C PRO A 22 7.81 26.63 18.47
N GLU A 23 8.10 25.35 18.30
CA GLU A 23 8.53 24.78 17.01
C GLU A 23 7.42 24.91 15.95
N TYR A 24 6.17 24.71 16.34
CA TYR A 24 5.04 24.91 15.44
C TYR A 24 4.90 26.37 15.02
N LEU A 25 4.98 27.30 15.98
CA LEU A 25 4.91 28.74 15.70
C LEU A 25 6.05 29.20 14.77
N GLN A 26 7.27 28.65 14.93
CA GLN A 26 8.38 28.93 14.02
C GLN A 26 8.12 28.37 12.60
N LYS A 27 7.52 27.19 12.45
CA LYS A 27 7.11 26.66 11.15
C LYS A 27 6.08 27.54 10.46
N VAL A 28 5.09 28.01 11.19
CA VAL A 28 4.07 28.96 10.67
C VAL A 28 4.71 30.25 10.21
N ALA A 29 5.62 30.81 11.02
CA ALA A 29 6.34 32.04 10.67
C ALA A 29 7.21 31.85 9.42
N ALA A 30 7.92 30.72 9.31
CA ALA A 30 8.73 30.39 8.13
C ALA A 30 7.85 30.28 6.87
N TYR A 31 6.70 29.61 6.95
CA TYR A 31 5.75 29.53 5.84
C TYR A 31 5.25 30.91 5.39
N LEU A 32 4.84 31.77 6.34
CA LEU A 32 4.41 33.13 6.04
C LEU A 32 5.51 33.93 5.35
N ASN A 33 6.74 33.88 5.87
CA ASN A 33 7.89 34.57 5.28
C ASN A 33 8.19 34.08 3.86
N GLN A 34 8.08 32.76 3.62
CA GLN A 34 8.21 32.21 2.27
C GLN A 34 7.16 32.78 1.33
N LYS A 35 5.87 32.79 1.73
CA LYS A 35 4.78 33.34 0.92
C LYS A 35 4.96 34.85 0.63
N ILE A 36 5.37 35.62 1.60
CA ILE A 36 5.67 37.04 1.43
C ILE A 36 6.83 37.19 0.42
N SER A 37 7.87 36.41 0.52
CA SER A 37 8.99 36.41 -0.41
C SER A 37 8.57 36.08 -1.85
N GLU A 38 7.75 35.05 -2.04
CA GLU A 38 7.20 34.65 -3.33
C GLU A 38 6.37 35.76 -3.96
N LEU A 39 5.46 36.37 -3.18
CA LEU A 39 4.65 37.47 -3.64
C LEU A 39 5.47 38.73 -3.98
N SER A 40 6.53 39.00 -3.23
CA SER A 40 7.40 40.14 -3.43
C SER A 40 8.17 40.12 -4.75
N GLN A 41 8.36 38.93 -5.33
CA GLN A 41 8.99 38.73 -6.65
C GLN A 41 8.04 39.05 -7.81
N SER A 42 6.74 39.16 -7.54
CA SER A 42 5.75 39.47 -8.57
C SER A 42 5.88 40.91 -9.04
N ALA A 43 5.78 41.11 -10.36
CA ALA A 43 5.85 42.46 -10.94
C ALA A 43 4.75 43.39 -10.40
N GLY A 44 5.17 44.49 -9.85
CA GLY A 44 4.22 45.52 -9.32
C GLY A 44 3.83 45.35 -7.85
N TYR A 45 4.18 44.23 -7.19
CA TYR A 45 3.87 44.01 -5.76
C TYR A 45 4.33 45.16 -4.87
N ASN A 46 5.53 45.72 -5.12
CA ASN A 46 6.09 46.79 -4.31
C ASN A 46 5.28 48.11 -4.40
N ARG A 47 4.46 48.27 -5.45
CA ARG A 47 3.61 49.45 -5.68
C ARG A 47 2.24 49.32 -5.01
N LEU A 48 1.91 48.14 -4.51
CA LEU A 48 0.62 47.88 -3.86
C LEU A 48 0.58 48.52 -2.47
N SER A 49 -0.64 48.90 -2.04
CA SER A 49 -0.87 49.31 -0.66
C SER A 49 -0.65 48.16 0.32
N VAL A 50 -0.38 48.46 1.58
CA VAL A 50 -0.19 47.45 2.62
C VAL A 50 -1.41 46.54 2.75
N ASP A 51 -2.61 47.13 2.69
CA ASP A 51 -3.88 46.38 2.78
C ASP A 51 -4.02 45.40 1.61
N THR A 52 -3.67 45.82 0.39
CA THR A 52 -3.69 44.94 -0.79
C THR A 52 -2.68 43.81 -0.66
N LYS A 53 -1.48 44.08 -0.14
CA LYS A 53 -0.47 43.05 0.13
C LYS A 53 -0.97 42.02 1.13
N HIS A 54 -1.61 42.46 2.22
CA HIS A 54 -2.18 41.53 3.20
C HIS A 54 -3.33 40.73 2.61
N THR A 55 -4.18 41.32 1.77
CA THR A 55 -5.27 40.61 1.09
C THR A 55 -4.70 39.51 0.14
N LEU A 56 -3.67 39.85 -0.64
CA LEU A 56 -3.02 38.88 -1.52
C LEU A 56 -2.38 37.72 -0.74
N LEU A 57 -1.71 38.02 0.37
CA LEU A 57 -1.15 37.00 1.25
C LEU A 57 -2.25 36.09 1.80
N ALA A 58 -3.35 36.66 2.30
CA ALA A 58 -4.49 35.91 2.81
C ALA A 58 -5.11 35.00 1.73
N LEU A 59 -5.26 35.50 0.50
CA LEU A 59 -5.77 34.71 -0.63
C LEU A 59 -4.84 33.55 -1.00
N ASN A 60 -3.52 33.79 -1.02
CA ASN A 60 -2.56 32.72 -1.29
C ASN A 60 -2.59 31.63 -0.22
N ILE A 61 -2.68 32.01 1.06
CA ILE A 61 -2.79 31.05 2.16
C ILE A 61 -4.09 30.26 2.05
N ALA A 62 -5.20 30.91 1.73
CA ALA A 62 -6.49 30.25 1.53
C ALA A 62 -6.45 29.28 0.34
N ASP A 63 -5.80 29.66 -0.77
CA ASP A 63 -5.61 28.81 -1.94
C ASP A 63 -4.79 27.56 -1.59
N ASP A 64 -3.67 27.72 -0.88
CA ASP A 64 -2.85 26.59 -0.42
C ASP A 64 -3.65 25.67 0.52
N TYR A 65 -4.44 26.23 1.42
CA TYR A 65 -5.30 25.45 2.30
C TYR A 65 -6.31 24.59 1.52
N PHE A 66 -7.03 25.19 0.57
CA PHE A 66 -8.03 24.46 -0.22
C PHE A 66 -7.40 23.41 -1.15
N LYS A 67 -6.23 23.70 -1.71
CA LYS A 67 -5.46 22.72 -2.48
C LYS A 67 -5.01 21.55 -1.62
N ALA A 68 -4.45 21.84 -0.45
CA ALA A 68 -4.05 20.80 0.50
C ALA A 68 -5.25 19.96 0.96
N LYS A 69 -6.39 20.61 1.26
CA LYS A 69 -7.62 19.92 1.62
C LYS A 69 -8.11 18.99 0.52
N SER A 70 -8.16 19.47 -0.72
CA SER A 70 -8.55 18.64 -1.88
C SER A 70 -7.61 17.44 -2.08
N GLN A 71 -6.30 17.61 -1.82
CA GLN A 71 -5.35 16.49 -1.86
C GLN A 71 -5.62 15.47 -0.75
N VAL A 72 -5.97 15.93 0.45
CA VAL A 72 -6.34 15.04 1.55
C VAL A 72 -7.59 14.25 1.18
N ASP A 73 -8.65 14.92 0.69
CA ASP A 73 -9.90 14.26 0.27
C ASP A 73 -9.62 13.17 -0.79
N THR A 74 -8.77 13.46 -1.79
CA THR A 74 -8.37 12.49 -2.80
C THR A 74 -7.57 11.32 -2.21
N LEU A 75 -6.65 11.59 -1.28
CA LEU A 75 -5.88 10.55 -0.62
C LEU A 75 -6.74 9.65 0.27
N GLU A 76 -7.76 10.20 0.92
CA GLU A 76 -8.72 9.44 1.72
C GLU A 76 -9.53 8.49 0.82
N GLU A 77 -10.02 8.97 -0.36
CA GLU A 77 -10.69 8.12 -1.35
C GLU A 77 -9.78 7.00 -1.87
N ASP A 78 -8.52 7.32 -2.18
CA ASP A 78 -7.52 6.35 -2.63
C ASP A 78 -7.21 5.30 -1.55
N MET A 79 -7.11 5.72 -0.28
CA MET A 79 -6.93 4.80 0.85
C MET A 79 -8.10 3.83 0.99
N GLU A 80 -9.34 4.33 0.94
CA GLU A 80 -10.53 3.47 0.99
C GLU A 80 -10.58 2.47 -0.19
N ALA A 81 -10.18 2.91 -1.38
CA ALA A 81 -10.09 2.04 -2.55
C ALA A 81 -9.01 0.94 -2.35
N LYS A 82 -7.85 1.30 -1.81
CA LYS A 82 -6.77 0.35 -1.50
C LYS A 82 -7.14 -0.62 -0.39
N ASP A 83 -7.87 -0.18 0.61
CA ASP A 83 -8.35 -1.06 1.68
C ASP A 83 -9.32 -2.11 1.13
N ARG A 84 -10.24 -1.72 0.22
CA ARG A 84 -11.14 -2.67 -0.47
C ARG A 84 -10.35 -3.66 -1.32
N GLU A 85 -9.40 -3.20 -2.13
CA GLU A 85 -8.52 -4.05 -2.94
C GLU A 85 -7.74 -5.04 -2.08
N THR A 86 -7.21 -4.58 -0.95
CA THR A 86 -6.47 -5.43 -0.01
C THR A 86 -7.36 -6.49 0.63
N TYR A 87 -8.60 -6.13 0.96
CA TYR A 87 -9.58 -7.08 1.49
C TYR A 87 -9.91 -8.18 0.46
N ASP A 88 -10.18 -7.80 -0.78
CA ASP A 88 -10.48 -8.73 -1.87
C ASP A 88 -9.30 -9.66 -2.15
N MET A 89 -8.08 -9.12 -2.22
CA MET A 89 -6.87 -9.95 -2.40
C MET A 89 -6.64 -10.94 -1.26
N LYS A 90 -6.92 -10.55 0.00
CA LYS A 90 -6.83 -11.47 1.15
C LYS A 90 -7.86 -12.60 1.03
N HIS A 91 -9.07 -12.29 0.61
CA HIS A 91 -10.12 -13.27 0.40
C HIS A 91 -9.74 -14.27 -0.70
N ASP A 92 -9.22 -13.76 -1.83
CA ASP A 92 -8.76 -14.58 -2.94
C ASP A 92 -7.57 -15.46 -2.56
N LEU A 93 -6.65 -14.93 -1.77
CA LEU A 93 -5.52 -15.69 -1.25
C LEU A 93 -5.97 -16.87 -0.40
N ILE A 94 -6.90 -16.64 0.54
CA ILE A 94 -7.45 -17.72 1.39
C ILE A 94 -8.14 -18.78 0.54
N ALA A 95 -8.94 -18.37 -0.46
CA ALA A 95 -9.60 -19.31 -1.37
C ALA A 95 -8.59 -20.13 -2.17
N ALA A 96 -7.54 -19.52 -2.67
CA ALA A 96 -6.45 -20.20 -3.38
C ALA A 96 -5.66 -21.17 -2.47
N GLU A 97 -5.41 -20.79 -1.22
CA GLU A 97 -4.75 -21.67 -0.24
C GLU A 97 -5.58 -22.90 0.08
N ILE A 98 -6.90 -22.76 0.24
CA ILE A 98 -7.82 -23.88 0.46
C ILE A 98 -7.80 -24.82 -0.76
N GLN A 99 -7.92 -24.26 -1.97
CA GLN A 99 -7.91 -25.03 -3.20
C GLN A 99 -6.58 -25.77 -3.40
N ALA A 100 -5.46 -25.12 -3.12
CA ALA A 100 -4.14 -25.75 -3.16
C ALA A 100 -4.01 -26.90 -2.14
N GLY A 101 -4.59 -26.72 -0.96
CA GLY A 101 -4.65 -27.75 0.08
C GLY A 101 -5.45 -28.98 -0.36
N ASP A 102 -6.60 -28.79 -0.98
CA ASP A 102 -7.45 -29.87 -1.48
C ASP A 102 -6.81 -30.62 -2.64
N LEU A 103 -6.24 -29.90 -3.61
CA LEU A 103 -5.49 -30.51 -4.70
C LEU A 103 -4.28 -31.32 -4.23
N LYS A 104 -3.62 -30.87 -3.17
CA LYS A 104 -2.49 -31.60 -2.57
C LYS A 104 -2.91 -32.91 -1.94
N LYS A 105 -4.07 -32.95 -1.29
CA LYS A 105 -4.66 -34.19 -0.74
C LYS A 105 -5.04 -35.17 -1.85
N GLU A 106 -5.74 -34.68 -2.88
CA GLU A 106 -6.13 -35.48 -4.03
C GLU A 106 -4.91 -36.08 -4.75
N LEU A 107 -3.85 -35.29 -4.89
CA LEU A 107 -2.59 -35.75 -5.49
C LEU A 107 -1.95 -36.87 -4.66
N GLU A 108 -1.96 -36.77 -3.34
CA GLU A 108 -1.41 -37.80 -2.48
C GLU A 108 -2.25 -39.12 -2.52
N GLU A 109 -3.57 -38.98 -2.54
CA GLU A 109 -4.48 -40.13 -2.72
C GLU A 109 -4.20 -40.84 -4.06
N LYS A 110 -4.04 -40.10 -5.15
CA LYS A 110 -3.71 -40.63 -6.47
C LYS A 110 -2.34 -41.27 -6.53
N ARG A 111 -1.38 -40.75 -5.78
CA ARG A 111 -0.04 -41.37 -5.67
C ARG A 111 -0.12 -42.77 -5.02
N ILE A 112 -0.87 -42.87 -3.91
CA ILE A 112 -1.06 -44.11 -3.20
C ILE A 112 -1.78 -45.15 -4.10
N GLU A 113 -2.87 -44.74 -4.77
CA GLU A 113 -3.61 -45.57 -5.71
C GLU A 113 -2.69 -46.08 -6.85
N LEU A 114 -1.86 -45.19 -7.41
CA LEU A 114 -0.93 -45.50 -8.48
C LEU A 114 0.16 -46.50 -8.02
N GLU A 115 0.64 -46.38 -6.80
CA GLU A 115 1.63 -47.31 -6.23
C GLU A 115 1.02 -48.70 -6.00
N HIS A 116 -0.24 -48.74 -5.52
CA HIS A 116 -0.98 -50.00 -5.39
C HIS A 116 -1.15 -50.71 -6.76
N VAL A 117 -1.63 -50.01 -7.77
CA VAL A 117 -1.83 -50.54 -9.13
C VAL A 117 -0.50 -50.97 -9.76
N ARG A 118 0.59 -50.29 -9.49
CA ARG A 118 1.94 -50.73 -9.93
C ARG A 118 2.34 -52.03 -9.28
N GLY A 119 2.10 -52.20 -7.99
CA GLY A 119 2.35 -53.43 -7.26
C GLY A 119 1.55 -54.60 -7.83
N GLU A 120 0.25 -54.41 -8.09
CA GLU A 120 -0.60 -55.44 -8.72
C GLU A 120 -0.10 -55.80 -10.12
N ARG A 121 0.27 -54.81 -10.92
CA ARG A 121 0.82 -55.06 -12.26
C ARG A 121 2.11 -55.88 -12.22
N GLU A 122 3.03 -55.59 -11.30
CA GLU A 122 4.27 -56.31 -11.14
C GLU A 122 4.04 -57.78 -10.72
N GLU A 123 3.07 -57.98 -9.84
CA GLU A 123 2.70 -59.33 -9.41
C GLU A 123 2.08 -60.15 -10.55
N LEU A 124 1.15 -59.55 -11.29
CA LEU A 124 0.56 -60.17 -12.48
C LEU A 124 1.62 -60.47 -13.57
N GLN A 125 2.58 -59.60 -13.76
CA GLN A 125 3.69 -59.82 -14.67
C GLN A 125 4.53 -61.04 -14.26
N ARG A 126 4.85 -61.19 -12.97
CA ARG A 126 5.58 -62.35 -12.44
C ARG A 126 4.79 -63.65 -12.65
N GLN A 127 3.47 -63.60 -12.41
CA GLN A 127 2.60 -64.79 -12.65
C GLN A 127 2.55 -65.15 -14.12
N LEU A 128 2.46 -64.16 -15.00
CA LEU A 128 2.49 -64.37 -16.46
C LEU A 128 3.81 -64.97 -16.91
N ASP A 129 4.95 -64.47 -16.46
CA ASP A 129 6.29 -64.96 -16.80
C ASP A 129 6.47 -66.35 -16.31
N LYS A 130 5.97 -66.69 -15.10
CA LYS A 130 5.98 -68.07 -14.57
C LYS A 130 5.14 -69.05 -15.43
N ALA A 131 3.89 -68.60 -15.75
CA ALA A 131 3.00 -69.40 -16.58
C ALA A 131 3.58 -69.66 -17.99
N ASN A 132 4.19 -68.67 -18.59
CA ASN A 132 4.89 -68.85 -19.89
C ASN A 132 6.05 -69.81 -19.82
N LYS A 133 6.84 -69.76 -18.74
CA LYS A 133 7.95 -70.71 -18.52
C LYS A 133 7.45 -72.13 -18.34
N ASP A 134 6.41 -72.30 -17.51
CA ASP A 134 5.79 -73.63 -17.29
C ASP A 134 5.23 -74.22 -18.62
N LEU A 135 4.63 -73.31 -19.47
CA LEU A 135 4.17 -73.74 -20.80
C LEU A 135 5.30 -74.12 -21.73
N GLU A 136 6.41 -73.40 -21.77
CA GLU A 136 7.59 -73.72 -22.56
C GLU A 136 8.20 -75.07 -22.12
N ASP A 137 8.26 -75.31 -20.83
CA ASP A 137 8.78 -76.52 -20.28
C ASP A 137 7.89 -77.76 -20.64
N LEU A 138 6.57 -77.59 -20.64
CA LEU A 138 5.63 -78.63 -21.12
C LEU A 138 5.72 -78.90 -22.62
N LEU A 139 5.98 -77.84 -23.44
CA LEU A 139 6.14 -77.96 -24.88
C LEU A 139 7.45 -78.65 -25.29
N LYS A 140 8.47 -78.62 -24.42
CA LYS A 140 9.77 -79.28 -24.64
C LYS A 140 9.81 -80.71 -24.14
N ALA A 141 8.87 -81.05 -23.32
CA ALA A 141 8.73 -82.47 -22.84
C ALA A 141 7.98 -83.32 -23.87
#